data_b3d87ca05cb2d643af85a3e1bb6169a7
#
_entry.id   b3d87ca05cb2d643af85a3e1bb6169a7
#
_cell.length_a   1.000
_cell.length_b   1.000
_cell.length_c   1.000
_cell.angle_alpha   90.00
_cell.angle_beta   90.00
_cell.angle_gamma   90.00
#
_symmetry.space_group_name_H-M   'P 1'
#
loop_
_entity.id
_entity.type
_entity.pdbx_description
1 polymer ?
#
loop_
_entity_poly.entity_id
_entity_poly.type
_entity_poly.pdbx_seq_one_letter_code
_entity_poly.pdbx_strand_id
1 'polypeptide(L)'
;MSSDLDQLLTQRGHISQLGAYVISVLFDKSGNCAFALGDGTLRLGADQKLVQAHQGAVLSMAVHPDGGFVTGGDDGRVMHISAEGEARELARFGSKWVEQVASFAGKGAMLAASVGKNLHLLKPDGEILKTLTHPSTVTGLAFDSKGKRIAASHYNGASQWFTVSGSAVAPRLEWKGSHTSVVLHPEGEALVTTMQENALHGWTLPEGKHMRMAGYPAKIESIGFTKSGRWLASAGAESVVLWPFFGGGPMGKAPTELGMGNGIVRRVACHPQHEVVAAGFDTGLVLVVDIARERVLAVCGPGRGGVSALAWRQDGAVLAFGTESGFAARVDFSAG
;
A
#
# COMPACT_ATOMS: atom_id res chain seq x y z
N MET A 1 24.70 -20.97 4.69
CA MET A 1 23.52 -20.44 5.42
C MET A 1 22.53 -19.69 4.54
N SER A 2 22.84 -19.34 3.29
CA SER A 2 21.90 -18.66 2.36
C SER A 2 20.89 -19.62 1.72
N SER A 3 21.17 -20.92 1.65
CA SER A 3 20.31 -21.90 0.95
C SER A 3 18.96 -22.18 1.62
N ASP A 4 18.86 -22.14 2.94
CA ASP A 4 17.62 -22.43 3.67
C ASP A 4 16.58 -21.30 3.56
N LEU A 5 17.04 -20.02 3.53
CA LEU A 5 16.13 -18.86 3.43
C LEU A 5 15.52 -18.68 2.04
N ASP A 6 16.12 -19.29 1.00
CA ASP A 6 15.63 -19.24 -0.39
C ASP A 6 14.90 -20.53 -0.82
N GLN A 7 14.71 -21.48 0.08
CA GLN A 7 14.11 -22.78 -0.27
C GLN A 7 12.73 -22.62 -0.91
N LEU A 8 11.86 -21.82 -0.31
CA LEU A 8 10.52 -21.58 -0.81
C LEU A 8 10.54 -20.85 -2.16
N LEU A 9 11.36 -19.80 -2.27
CA LEU A 9 11.55 -19.06 -3.51
C LEU A 9 12.05 -19.97 -4.64
N THR A 10 13.01 -20.87 -4.36
CA THR A 10 13.57 -21.81 -5.35
C THR A 10 12.54 -22.82 -5.80
N GLN A 11 11.70 -23.33 -4.89
CA GLN A 11 10.74 -24.39 -5.19
C GLN A 11 9.45 -23.86 -5.83
N ARG A 12 9.00 -22.64 -5.46
CA ARG A 12 7.66 -22.11 -5.78
C ARG A 12 7.69 -20.69 -6.35
N GLY A 13 8.86 -20.14 -6.58
CA GLY A 13 9.03 -18.77 -7.04
C GLY A 13 9.19 -18.67 -8.55
N HIS A 14 8.58 -17.63 -9.11
CA HIS A 14 8.91 -17.09 -10.43
C HIS A 14 9.72 -15.82 -10.24
N ILE A 15 10.97 -15.82 -10.65
CA ILE A 15 11.93 -14.74 -10.46
C ILE A 15 12.12 -13.98 -11.78
N SER A 16 12.23 -12.65 -11.68
CA SER A 16 12.51 -11.77 -12.80
C SER A 16 13.48 -10.68 -12.39
N GLN A 17 14.31 -10.21 -13.34
CA GLN A 17 15.11 -8.99 -13.17
C GLN A 17 14.53 -7.93 -14.09
N LEU A 18 13.93 -6.88 -13.51
CA LEU A 18 13.13 -5.90 -14.23
C LEU A 18 13.93 -4.68 -14.71
N GLY A 19 15.16 -4.51 -14.18
CA GLY A 19 16.11 -3.50 -14.65
C GLY A 19 15.92 -2.08 -14.10
N ALA A 20 14.85 -1.84 -13.32
CA ALA A 20 14.56 -0.56 -12.68
C ALA A 20 13.96 -0.76 -11.30
N TYR A 21 14.00 0.29 -10.46
CA TYR A 21 13.39 0.32 -9.12
C TYR A 21 11.91 -0.07 -9.18
N VAL A 22 11.50 -1.06 -8.37
CA VAL A 22 10.09 -1.46 -8.28
C VAL A 22 9.35 -0.54 -7.33
N ILE A 23 8.48 0.32 -7.87
CA ILE A 23 7.68 1.28 -7.10
C ILE A 23 6.52 0.58 -6.38
N SER A 24 5.84 -0.32 -7.09
CA SER A 24 4.65 -1.01 -6.59
C SER A 24 4.48 -2.35 -7.28
N VAL A 25 3.86 -3.29 -6.59
CA VAL A 25 3.36 -4.54 -7.15
C VAL A 25 1.92 -4.75 -6.68
N LEU A 26 1.04 -5.13 -7.58
CA LEU A 26 -0.36 -5.43 -7.27
C LEU A 26 -0.87 -6.59 -8.14
N PHE A 27 -1.97 -7.18 -7.70
CA PHE A 27 -2.78 -8.10 -8.48
C PHE A 27 -4.13 -7.45 -8.78
N ASP A 28 -4.59 -7.54 -10.02
CA ASP A 28 -5.94 -7.14 -10.38
C ASP A 28 -6.99 -8.15 -9.88
N LYS A 29 -8.26 -7.87 -10.13
CA LYS A 29 -9.38 -8.74 -9.71
C LYS A 29 -9.34 -10.14 -10.33
N SER A 30 -8.71 -10.28 -11.50
CA SER A 30 -8.55 -11.55 -12.21
C SER A 30 -7.28 -12.29 -11.80
N GLY A 31 -6.48 -11.72 -10.90
CA GLY A 31 -5.23 -12.31 -10.42
C GLY A 31 -4.01 -12.02 -11.30
N ASN A 32 -4.13 -11.13 -12.30
CA ASN A 32 -2.99 -10.68 -13.09
C ASN A 32 -2.08 -9.81 -12.23
N CYS A 33 -0.77 -10.09 -12.27
CA CYS A 33 0.23 -9.34 -11.53
C CYS A 33 0.81 -8.22 -12.39
N ALA A 34 1.00 -7.04 -11.80
CA ALA A 34 1.76 -5.95 -12.39
C ALA A 34 2.82 -5.43 -11.44
N PHE A 35 4.02 -5.18 -11.96
CA PHE A 35 5.08 -4.42 -11.30
C PHE A 35 5.19 -3.06 -11.98
N ALA A 36 5.00 -1.98 -11.23
CA ALA A 36 5.20 -0.61 -11.67
C ALA A 36 6.62 -0.16 -11.34
N LEU A 37 7.30 0.44 -12.31
CA LEU A 37 8.71 0.75 -12.21
C LEU A 37 8.99 2.26 -12.24
N GLY A 38 10.12 2.65 -11.65
CA GLY A 38 10.58 4.03 -11.60
C GLY A 38 11.01 4.61 -12.95
N ASP A 39 11.11 3.79 -13.99
CA ASP A 39 11.38 4.22 -15.37
C ASP A 39 10.10 4.51 -16.20
N GLY A 40 8.93 4.52 -15.55
CA GLY A 40 7.63 4.79 -16.19
C GLY A 40 6.97 3.60 -16.84
N THR A 41 7.57 2.41 -16.73
CA THR A 41 7.01 1.18 -17.31
C THR A 41 6.27 0.32 -16.30
N LEU A 42 5.36 -0.53 -16.80
CA LEU A 42 4.82 -1.67 -16.07
C LEU A 42 5.32 -2.98 -16.69
N ARG A 43 5.48 -3.99 -15.85
CA ARG A 43 5.66 -5.38 -16.25
C ARG A 43 4.43 -6.19 -15.87
N LEU A 44 3.75 -6.76 -16.86
CA LEU A 44 2.46 -7.42 -16.67
C LEU A 44 2.57 -8.94 -16.86
N GLY A 45 1.79 -9.65 -16.07
CA GLY A 45 1.58 -11.08 -16.25
C GLY A 45 2.78 -11.97 -15.92
N ALA A 46 2.70 -13.20 -16.37
CA ALA A 46 3.75 -14.19 -16.16
C ALA A 46 4.95 -13.95 -17.06
N ASP A 47 4.72 -13.50 -18.27
CA ASP A 47 5.70 -13.22 -19.34
C ASP A 47 6.37 -11.86 -19.22
N GLN A 48 6.01 -11.08 -18.18
CA GLN A 48 6.57 -9.75 -17.90
C GLN A 48 6.42 -8.79 -19.10
N LYS A 49 5.25 -8.81 -19.75
CA LYS A 49 4.96 -7.90 -20.88
C LYS A 49 5.24 -6.45 -20.48
N LEU A 50 6.11 -5.79 -21.24
CA LEU A 50 6.46 -4.39 -21.02
C LEU A 50 5.35 -3.48 -21.54
N VAL A 51 4.92 -2.53 -20.72
CA VAL A 51 3.97 -1.47 -21.10
C VAL A 51 4.54 -0.12 -20.68
N GLN A 52 4.70 0.82 -21.61
CA GLN A 52 5.06 2.20 -21.31
C GLN A 52 3.81 2.95 -20.83
N ALA A 53 3.73 3.24 -19.53
CA ALA A 53 2.60 3.94 -18.93
C ALA A 53 2.83 5.46 -18.87
N HIS A 54 4.03 5.88 -18.46
CA HIS A 54 4.39 7.28 -18.25
C HIS A 54 5.68 7.64 -18.99
N GLN A 55 5.86 8.93 -19.33
CA GLN A 55 7.10 9.43 -19.94
C GLN A 55 8.22 9.67 -18.91
N GLY A 56 7.85 9.78 -17.63
CA GLY A 56 8.73 9.83 -16.48
C GLY A 56 8.48 8.65 -15.56
N ALA A 57 8.58 8.84 -14.26
CA ALA A 57 8.39 7.78 -13.26
C ALA A 57 6.91 7.45 -13.04
N VAL A 58 6.59 6.17 -12.81
CA VAL A 58 5.37 5.82 -12.10
C VAL A 58 5.56 6.22 -10.63
N LEU A 59 4.61 6.95 -10.07
CA LEU A 59 4.66 7.37 -8.65
C LEU A 59 3.78 6.50 -7.77
N SER A 60 2.65 6.02 -8.29
CA SER A 60 1.71 5.16 -7.56
C SER A 60 0.88 4.31 -8.49
N MET A 61 0.36 3.21 -7.96
CA MET A 61 -0.52 2.28 -8.68
C MET A 61 -1.65 1.79 -7.78
N ALA A 62 -2.84 1.62 -8.35
CA ALA A 62 -3.99 0.97 -7.73
C ALA A 62 -4.67 0.02 -8.73
N VAL A 63 -5.54 -0.87 -8.25
CA VAL A 63 -6.32 -1.76 -9.12
C VAL A 63 -7.45 -0.97 -9.77
N HIS A 64 -7.61 -1.08 -11.09
CA HIS A 64 -8.73 -0.40 -11.76
C HIS A 64 -10.06 -1.16 -11.52
N PRO A 65 -11.18 -0.45 -11.27
CA PRO A 65 -12.48 -1.10 -11.01
C PRO A 65 -12.97 -2.03 -12.12
N ASP A 66 -12.65 -1.73 -13.38
CA ASP A 66 -13.07 -2.51 -14.54
C ASP A 66 -12.03 -3.56 -14.98
N GLY A 67 -10.97 -3.76 -14.18
CA GLY A 67 -9.86 -4.67 -14.47
C GLY A 67 -8.57 -3.95 -14.86
N GLY A 68 -7.44 -4.63 -14.66
CA GLY A 68 -6.13 -4.02 -14.83
C GLY A 68 -5.80 -3.00 -13.74
N PHE A 69 -5.04 -1.95 -14.08
CA PHE A 69 -4.41 -1.05 -13.12
C PHE A 69 -4.61 0.41 -13.48
N VAL A 70 -4.68 1.28 -12.47
CA VAL A 70 -4.59 2.73 -12.64
C VAL A 70 -3.27 3.21 -12.05
N THR A 71 -2.57 4.10 -12.75
CA THR A 71 -1.28 4.65 -12.32
C THR A 71 -1.29 6.16 -12.35
N GLY A 72 -0.53 6.76 -11.43
CA GLY A 72 -0.17 8.17 -11.43
C GLY A 72 1.32 8.34 -11.70
N GLY A 73 1.71 9.37 -12.44
CA GLY A 73 3.08 9.64 -12.81
C GLY A 73 3.51 11.09 -12.59
N ASP A 74 4.81 11.32 -12.67
CA ASP A 74 5.41 12.65 -12.59
C ASP A 74 5.20 13.49 -13.87
N ASP A 75 4.68 12.87 -14.94
CA ASP A 75 4.28 13.51 -16.18
C ASP A 75 2.85 14.12 -16.14
N GLY A 76 2.22 14.10 -14.97
CA GLY A 76 0.90 14.68 -14.71
C GLY A 76 -0.28 13.88 -15.24
N ARG A 77 -0.07 12.61 -15.60
CA ARG A 77 -1.13 11.76 -16.15
C ARG A 77 -1.66 10.75 -15.13
N VAL A 78 -2.94 10.45 -15.25
CA VAL A 78 -3.57 9.24 -14.71
C VAL A 78 -3.79 8.29 -15.87
N MET A 79 -3.20 7.10 -15.81
CA MET A 79 -3.28 6.11 -16.88
C MET A 79 -4.05 4.87 -16.41
N HIS A 80 -4.88 4.30 -17.28
CA HIS A 80 -5.41 2.96 -17.15
C HIS A 80 -4.58 2.01 -18.00
N ILE A 81 -4.12 0.93 -17.40
CA ILE A 81 -3.40 -0.16 -18.05
C ILE A 81 -4.25 -1.40 -17.97
N SER A 82 -4.78 -1.89 -19.09
CA SER A 82 -5.61 -3.09 -19.10
C SER A 82 -4.78 -4.35 -18.78
N ALA A 83 -5.45 -5.45 -18.47
CA ALA A 83 -4.80 -6.73 -18.23
C ALA A 83 -4.00 -7.23 -19.45
N GLU A 84 -4.44 -6.86 -20.66
CA GLU A 84 -3.79 -7.17 -21.94
C GLU A 84 -2.62 -6.22 -22.26
N GLY A 85 -2.46 -5.15 -21.45
CA GLY A 85 -1.38 -4.17 -21.59
C GLY A 85 -1.68 -3.04 -22.55
N GLU A 86 -2.94 -2.69 -22.72
CA GLU A 86 -3.33 -1.46 -23.40
C GLU A 86 -3.25 -0.29 -22.44
N ALA A 87 -2.57 0.79 -22.80
CA ALA A 87 -2.41 2.00 -22.02
C ALA A 87 -3.35 3.09 -22.52
N ARG A 88 -4.24 3.61 -21.65
CA ARG A 88 -5.17 4.69 -21.95
C ARG A 88 -5.05 5.81 -20.92
N GLU A 89 -4.92 7.05 -21.39
CA GLU A 89 -4.97 8.22 -20.51
C GLU A 89 -6.40 8.44 -20.02
N LEU A 90 -6.57 8.53 -18.70
CA LEU A 90 -7.84 8.84 -18.04
C LEU A 90 -7.99 10.34 -17.75
N ALA A 91 -6.91 10.95 -17.26
CA ALA A 91 -6.89 12.37 -16.92
C ALA A 91 -5.48 12.94 -17.01
N ARG A 92 -5.38 14.27 -17.21
CA ARG A 92 -4.12 14.99 -17.29
C ARG A 92 -4.19 16.30 -16.49
N PHE A 93 -3.14 16.56 -15.70
CA PHE A 93 -3.02 17.72 -14.81
C PHE A 93 -1.82 18.62 -15.18
N GLY A 94 -1.53 18.74 -16.46
CA GLY A 94 -0.37 19.46 -16.99
C GLY A 94 0.93 18.79 -16.58
N SER A 95 1.87 19.55 -16.02
CA SER A 95 3.18 19.07 -15.51
C SER A 95 3.18 18.78 -14.01
N LYS A 96 2.04 18.80 -13.35
CA LYS A 96 1.94 18.53 -11.91
C LYS A 96 1.90 17.03 -11.66
N TRP A 97 2.72 16.55 -10.77
CA TRP A 97 2.78 15.13 -10.39
C TRP A 97 1.44 14.62 -9.87
N VAL A 98 1.06 13.44 -10.34
CA VAL A 98 -0.01 12.63 -9.77
C VAL A 98 0.64 11.70 -8.75
N GLU A 99 0.76 12.17 -7.50
CA GLU A 99 1.57 11.50 -6.47
C GLU A 99 0.93 10.23 -5.94
N GLN A 100 -0.41 10.24 -5.80
CA GLN A 100 -1.16 9.09 -5.28
C GLN A 100 -2.36 8.80 -6.17
N VAL A 101 -2.61 7.51 -6.38
CA VAL A 101 -3.89 7.02 -6.91
C VAL A 101 -4.49 6.00 -5.95
N ALA A 102 -5.81 5.99 -5.84
CA ALA A 102 -6.55 5.00 -5.08
C ALA A 102 -7.83 4.61 -5.83
N SER A 103 -8.40 3.47 -5.52
CA SER A 103 -9.61 2.99 -6.16
C SER A 103 -10.57 2.34 -5.16
N PHE A 104 -11.85 2.42 -5.49
CA PHE A 104 -12.90 1.64 -4.87
C PHE A 104 -13.66 0.90 -5.97
N ALA A 105 -13.77 -0.42 -5.84
CA ALA A 105 -14.28 -1.30 -6.88
C ALA A 105 -15.66 -1.92 -6.58
N GLY A 106 -16.36 -1.43 -5.54
CA GLY A 106 -17.72 -1.85 -5.19
C GLY A 106 -18.81 -1.12 -5.98
N LYS A 107 -20.05 -1.19 -5.48
CA LYS A 107 -21.17 -0.40 -6.05
C LYS A 107 -20.85 1.09 -5.95
N GLY A 108 -20.90 1.78 -7.09
CA GLY A 108 -20.45 3.17 -7.20
C GLY A 108 -18.92 3.27 -7.29
N ALA A 109 -18.30 2.40 -8.08
CA ALA A 109 -16.86 2.36 -8.33
C ALA A 109 -16.29 3.73 -8.67
N MET A 110 -15.14 4.05 -8.09
CA MET A 110 -14.48 5.35 -8.22
C MET A 110 -12.97 5.20 -8.22
N LEU A 111 -12.32 6.18 -8.81
CA LEU A 111 -10.89 6.43 -8.68
C LEU A 111 -10.67 7.72 -7.89
N ALA A 112 -9.50 7.83 -7.30
CA ALA A 112 -9.02 9.06 -6.69
C ALA A 112 -7.58 9.30 -7.11
N ALA A 113 -7.24 10.57 -7.34
CA ALA A 113 -5.87 11.00 -7.68
C ALA A 113 -5.50 12.24 -6.88
N SER A 114 -4.30 12.28 -6.30
CA SER A 114 -3.77 13.47 -5.64
C SER A 114 -2.83 14.23 -6.55
N VAL A 115 -3.03 15.56 -6.62
CA VAL A 115 -2.20 16.48 -7.39
C VAL A 115 -1.91 17.69 -6.51
N GLY A 116 -0.74 17.72 -5.90
CA GLY A 116 -0.41 18.69 -4.86
C GLY A 116 -1.43 18.66 -3.72
N LYS A 117 -2.07 19.77 -3.41
CA LYS A 117 -3.08 19.85 -2.34
C LYS A 117 -4.50 19.42 -2.75
N ASN A 118 -4.71 19.01 -3.98
CA ASN A 118 -6.02 18.63 -4.48
C ASN A 118 -6.15 17.10 -4.58
N LEU A 119 -7.26 16.59 -4.08
CA LEU A 119 -7.74 15.24 -4.33
C LEU A 119 -8.84 15.34 -5.37
N HIS A 120 -8.68 14.63 -6.48
CA HIS A 120 -9.68 14.51 -7.53
C HIS A 120 -10.37 13.14 -7.41
N LEU A 121 -11.70 13.15 -7.29
CA LEU A 121 -12.53 11.94 -7.42
C LEU A 121 -12.94 11.81 -8.88
N LEU A 122 -12.74 10.62 -9.45
CA LEU A 122 -13.03 10.36 -10.86
C LEU A 122 -13.94 9.12 -10.98
N LYS A 123 -14.71 9.07 -12.08
CA LYS A 123 -15.30 7.82 -12.55
C LYS A 123 -14.22 6.88 -13.08
N PRO A 124 -14.50 5.58 -13.25
CA PRO A 124 -13.55 4.65 -13.87
C PRO A 124 -13.10 5.04 -15.28
N ASP A 125 -13.92 5.77 -16.04
CA ASP A 125 -13.59 6.25 -17.38
C ASP A 125 -12.69 7.51 -17.41
N GLY A 126 -12.44 8.12 -16.22
CA GLY A 126 -11.59 9.30 -16.06
C GLY A 126 -12.34 10.62 -15.90
N GLU A 127 -13.68 10.64 -16.00
CA GLU A 127 -14.45 11.86 -15.74
C GLU A 127 -14.26 12.35 -14.30
N ILE A 128 -13.82 13.59 -14.13
CA ILE A 128 -13.63 14.19 -12.80
C ILE A 128 -14.99 14.55 -12.21
N LEU A 129 -15.36 13.87 -11.13
CA LEU A 129 -16.60 14.11 -10.40
C LEU A 129 -16.49 15.30 -9.44
N LYS A 130 -15.37 15.38 -8.72
CA LYS A 130 -15.13 16.40 -7.69
C LYS A 130 -13.65 16.66 -7.51
N THR A 131 -13.35 17.89 -7.06
CA THR A 131 -12.03 18.27 -6.55
C THR A 131 -12.16 18.74 -5.12
N LEU A 132 -11.44 18.10 -4.21
CA LEU A 132 -11.43 18.36 -2.78
C LEU A 132 -10.08 18.97 -2.41
N THR A 133 -10.09 20.21 -1.95
CA THR A 133 -8.85 20.95 -1.64
C THR A 133 -8.48 20.81 -0.17
N HIS A 134 -7.21 20.51 0.08
CA HIS A 134 -6.63 20.31 1.40
C HIS A 134 -5.73 21.50 1.81
N PRO A 135 -5.37 21.62 3.10
CA PRO A 135 -4.48 22.70 3.57
C PRO A 135 -3.09 22.65 2.94
N SER A 136 -2.59 21.45 2.63
CA SER A 136 -1.26 21.23 2.03
C SER A 136 -1.29 20.02 1.08
N THR A 137 -0.14 19.65 0.53
CA THR A 137 0.02 18.48 -0.35
C THR A 137 -0.57 17.23 0.28
N VAL A 138 -1.35 16.50 -0.52
CA VAL A 138 -1.93 15.20 -0.15
C VAL A 138 -0.88 14.12 -0.38
N THR A 139 -0.55 13.39 0.67
CA THR A 139 0.56 12.42 0.71
C THR A 139 0.11 10.97 0.76
N GLY A 140 -1.15 10.72 1.03
CA GLY A 140 -1.75 9.39 1.04
C GLY A 140 -3.26 9.45 0.86
N LEU A 141 -3.83 8.41 0.26
CA LEU A 141 -5.25 8.27 -0.03
C LEU A 141 -5.75 6.88 0.40
N ALA A 142 -6.92 6.82 1.02
CA ALA A 142 -7.59 5.55 1.33
C ALA A 142 -9.12 5.70 1.26
N PHE A 143 -9.79 4.86 0.49
CA PHE A 143 -11.24 4.68 0.58
C PHE A 143 -11.61 3.83 1.79
N ASP A 144 -12.76 4.08 2.38
CA ASP A 144 -13.34 3.14 3.35
C ASP A 144 -13.84 1.87 2.61
N SER A 145 -14.08 0.80 3.38
CA SER A 145 -14.51 -0.51 2.84
C SER A 145 -15.83 -0.47 2.04
N LYS A 146 -16.61 0.60 2.18
CA LYS A 146 -17.90 0.80 1.51
C LYS A 146 -17.85 1.84 0.38
N GLY A 147 -16.71 2.49 0.15
CA GLY A 147 -16.56 3.58 -0.82
C GLY A 147 -17.36 4.85 -0.51
N LYS A 148 -17.90 4.96 0.71
CA LYS A 148 -18.70 6.12 1.12
C LYS A 148 -17.86 7.31 1.56
N ARG A 149 -16.63 7.04 2.00
CA ARG A 149 -15.69 8.03 2.49
C ARG A 149 -14.32 7.80 1.88
N ILE A 150 -13.57 8.88 1.71
CA ILE A 150 -12.17 8.86 1.36
C ILE A 150 -11.38 9.68 2.38
N ALA A 151 -10.27 9.14 2.82
CA ALA A 151 -9.31 9.81 3.69
C ALA A 151 -8.10 10.27 2.89
N ALA A 152 -7.54 11.42 3.28
CA ALA A 152 -6.32 11.98 2.72
C ALA A 152 -5.42 12.45 3.86
N SER A 153 -4.16 12.01 3.88
CA SER A 153 -3.14 12.54 4.78
C SER A 153 -2.47 13.76 4.16
N HIS A 154 -2.04 14.69 5.02
CA HIS A 154 -1.37 15.93 4.62
C HIS A 154 -0.55 16.49 5.80
N TYR A 155 0.11 17.62 5.64
CA TYR A 155 0.79 18.28 6.75
C TYR A 155 -0.22 18.73 7.82
N ASN A 156 0.08 18.43 9.08
CA ASN A 156 -0.73 18.67 10.29
C ASN A 156 -2.03 17.83 10.39
N GLY A 157 -2.08 16.64 9.75
CA GLY A 157 -3.18 15.73 10.02
C GLY A 157 -3.71 14.96 8.82
N ALA A 158 -4.98 14.63 8.89
CA ALA A 158 -5.73 13.98 7.84
C ALA A 158 -7.12 14.63 7.67
N SER A 159 -7.65 14.53 6.47
CA SER A 159 -9.03 14.93 6.16
C SER A 159 -9.82 13.71 5.72
N GLN A 160 -11.10 13.68 6.06
CA GLN A 160 -12.03 12.66 5.58
C GLN A 160 -13.22 13.32 4.90
N TRP A 161 -13.64 12.77 3.77
CA TRP A 161 -14.69 13.34 2.93
C TRP A 161 -15.72 12.29 2.56
N PHE A 162 -17.00 12.69 2.51
CA PHE A 162 -18.03 11.86 1.88
C PHE A 162 -17.88 11.93 0.36
N THR A 163 -17.73 10.78 -0.29
CA THR A 163 -17.43 10.69 -1.73
C THR A 163 -18.56 11.25 -2.60
N VAL A 164 -19.82 11.05 -2.20
CA VAL A 164 -21.00 11.52 -2.97
C VAL A 164 -21.24 13.01 -2.78
N SER A 165 -21.33 13.51 -1.54
CA SER A 165 -21.60 14.94 -1.30
C SER A 165 -20.36 15.81 -1.49
N GLY A 166 -19.17 15.29 -1.22
CA GLY A 166 -17.94 16.08 -1.15
C GLY A 166 -17.85 16.95 0.10
N SER A 167 -18.74 16.75 1.09
CA SER A 167 -18.63 17.42 2.38
C SER A 167 -17.60 16.75 3.27
N ALA A 168 -16.90 17.56 4.06
CA ALA A 168 -15.96 17.05 5.06
C ALA A 168 -16.67 16.26 6.15
N VAL A 169 -16.06 15.19 6.61
CA VAL A 169 -16.49 14.41 7.77
C VAL A 169 -15.92 15.08 9.03
N ALA A 170 -16.77 15.36 10.01
CA ALA A 170 -16.34 15.85 11.32
C ALA A 170 -16.01 14.65 12.25
N PRO A 171 -15.13 14.82 13.26
CA PRO A 171 -14.31 16.00 13.55
C PRO A 171 -13.11 16.15 12.59
N ARG A 172 -12.44 17.30 12.65
CA ARG A 172 -11.13 17.46 11.99
C ARG A 172 -10.09 16.57 12.68
N LEU A 173 -9.28 15.88 11.87
CA LEU A 173 -8.26 14.95 12.36
C LEU A 173 -6.89 15.66 12.34
N GLU A 174 -6.68 16.57 13.29
CA GLU A 174 -5.50 17.44 13.36
C GLU A 174 -4.44 16.87 14.29
N TRP A 175 -3.20 16.84 13.84
CA TRP A 175 -2.02 16.54 14.62
C TRP A 175 -0.79 17.12 13.94
N LYS A 176 0.03 17.87 14.68
CA LYS A 176 1.22 18.57 14.16
C LYS A 176 2.24 17.58 13.59
N GLY A 177 2.73 17.86 12.40
CA GLY A 177 3.78 17.11 11.72
C GLY A 177 3.40 16.70 10.30
N SER A 178 4.33 16.08 9.60
CA SER A 178 4.12 15.60 8.23
C SER A 178 3.58 14.17 8.26
N HIS A 179 2.32 14.00 7.87
CA HIS A 179 1.70 12.69 7.70
C HIS A 179 1.96 12.21 6.27
N THR A 180 2.49 11.00 6.10
CA THR A 180 3.05 10.52 4.82
C THR A 180 2.25 9.43 4.13
N SER A 181 1.37 8.75 4.86
CA SER A 181 0.38 7.80 4.31
C SER A 181 -0.83 7.70 5.22
N VAL A 182 -1.89 7.03 4.79
CA VAL A 182 -3.11 6.85 5.57
C VAL A 182 -3.73 5.48 5.31
N VAL A 183 -4.21 4.85 6.37
CA VAL A 183 -5.05 3.63 6.30
C VAL A 183 -6.30 3.79 7.16
N LEU A 184 -7.38 3.14 6.74
CA LEU A 184 -8.64 3.07 7.47
C LEU A 184 -8.83 1.67 8.05
N HIS A 185 -9.30 1.61 9.28
CA HIS A 185 -9.73 0.35 9.89
C HIS A 185 -10.84 -0.30 9.05
N PRO A 186 -10.85 -1.62 8.82
CA PRO A 186 -11.84 -2.29 7.97
C PRO A 186 -13.29 -2.02 8.37
N GLU A 187 -13.58 -1.93 9.67
CA GLU A 187 -14.90 -1.58 10.21
C GLU A 187 -15.14 -0.06 10.31
N GLY A 188 -14.17 0.77 9.94
CA GLY A 188 -14.27 2.22 10.00
C GLY A 188 -14.14 2.83 11.40
N GLU A 189 -13.59 2.09 12.36
CA GLU A 189 -13.44 2.52 13.77
C GLU A 189 -12.23 3.42 14.01
N ALA A 190 -11.27 3.44 13.08
CA ALA A 190 -10.05 4.23 13.19
C ALA A 190 -9.50 4.67 11.84
N LEU A 191 -8.75 5.75 11.87
CA LEU A 191 -7.86 6.21 10.82
C LEU A 191 -6.44 6.32 11.40
N VAL A 192 -5.46 5.76 10.72
CA VAL A 192 -4.05 5.81 11.15
C VAL A 192 -3.18 6.32 10.01
N THR A 193 -2.20 7.16 10.34
CA THR A 193 -1.21 7.72 9.43
C THR A 193 0.20 7.35 9.86
N THR A 194 1.08 7.16 8.88
CA THR A 194 2.51 7.23 9.11
C THR A 194 2.95 8.69 9.15
N MET A 195 4.04 8.97 9.85
CA MET A 195 4.59 10.31 9.97
C MET A 195 6.04 10.35 9.49
N GLN A 196 6.53 11.55 9.21
CA GLN A 196 7.95 11.75 8.91
C GLN A 196 8.83 11.43 10.12
N GLU A 197 8.31 11.65 11.33
CA GLU A 197 8.87 11.20 12.59
C GLU A 197 8.71 9.67 12.72
N ASN A 198 9.54 9.02 13.52
CA ASN A 198 9.48 7.57 13.75
C ASN A 198 8.29 7.22 14.68
N ALA A 199 7.09 7.55 14.25
CA ALA A 199 5.85 7.29 14.98
C ALA A 199 4.66 7.14 14.03
N LEU A 200 3.61 6.51 14.51
CA LEU A 200 2.28 6.53 13.91
C LEU A 200 1.37 7.44 14.72
N HIS A 201 0.46 8.10 14.05
CA HIS A 201 -0.63 8.81 14.69
C HIS A 201 -1.96 8.35 14.13
N GLY A 202 -2.95 8.19 14.99
CA GLY A 202 -4.28 7.77 14.60
C GLY A 202 -5.37 8.49 15.38
N TRP A 203 -6.59 8.27 14.94
CA TRP A 203 -7.81 8.78 15.56
C TRP A 203 -8.86 7.70 15.58
N THR A 204 -9.57 7.57 16.72
CA THR A 204 -10.81 6.78 16.74
C THR A 204 -11.87 7.49 15.88
N LEU A 205 -12.74 6.73 15.27
CA LEU A 205 -13.85 7.29 14.48
C LEU A 205 -15.19 6.78 15.05
N PRO A 206 -16.21 7.65 15.16
CA PRO A 206 -16.24 9.06 14.72
C PRO A 206 -15.70 10.08 15.72
N GLU A 207 -15.28 9.69 16.94
CA GLU A 207 -15.01 10.62 18.05
C GLU A 207 -13.76 11.50 17.87
N GLY A 208 -12.80 11.08 17.03
CA GLY A 208 -11.55 11.78 16.79
C GLY A 208 -10.57 11.77 17.97
N LYS A 209 -10.67 10.78 18.87
CA LYS A 209 -9.71 10.64 19.98
C LYS A 209 -8.36 10.19 19.45
N HIS A 210 -7.30 10.87 19.91
CA HIS A 210 -5.94 10.63 19.46
C HIS A 210 -5.38 9.30 19.94
N MET A 211 -4.62 8.66 19.06
CA MET A 211 -3.82 7.48 19.35
C MET A 211 -2.40 7.70 18.83
N ARG A 212 -1.41 7.66 19.71
CA ARG A 212 0.00 7.76 19.31
C ARG A 212 0.70 6.43 19.58
N MET A 213 1.32 5.89 18.55
CA MET A 213 2.11 4.67 18.57
C MET A 213 3.56 5.04 18.21
N ALA A 214 4.48 4.91 19.14
CA ALA A 214 5.87 5.38 19.03
C ALA A 214 6.85 4.32 19.58
N GLY A 215 8.14 4.58 19.49
CA GLY A 215 9.20 3.67 19.92
C GLY A 215 9.94 3.00 18.77
N TYR A 216 9.70 3.42 17.55
CA TYR A 216 10.35 2.87 16.36
C TYR A 216 11.78 3.39 16.21
N PRO A 217 12.74 2.50 15.88
CA PRO A 217 14.11 2.89 15.61
C PRO A 217 14.28 3.59 14.25
N ALA A 218 13.36 3.39 13.31
CA ALA A 218 13.43 3.94 11.98
C ALA A 218 12.08 4.52 11.53
N LYS A 219 12.09 5.26 10.40
CA LYS A 219 10.89 5.77 9.75
C LYS A 219 9.96 4.62 9.33
N ILE A 220 8.66 4.81 9.57
CA ILE A 220 7.63 3.83 9.22
C ILE A 220 7.13 4.16 7.81
N GLU A 221 7.46 3.32 6.83
CA GLU A 221 7.10 3.53 5.42
C GLU A 221 5.89 2.70 4.97
N SER A 222 5.47 1.74 5.77
CA SER A 222 4.39 0.82 5.41
C SER A 222 3.60 0.40 6.64
N ILE A 223 2.28 0.48 6.53
CA ILE A 223 1.32 0.02 7.54
C ILE A 223 0.13 -0.64 6.86
N GLY A 224 -0.55 -1.52 7.57
CA GLY A 224 -1.79 -2.14 7.08
C GLY A 224 -2.56 -2.82 8.20
N PHE A 225 -3.89 -2.72 8.15
CA PHE A 225 -4.74 -3.51 9.04
C PHE A 225 -4.84 -4.94 8.54
N THR A 226 -4.82 -5.91 9.45
CA THR A 226 -5.22 -7.28 9.14
C THR A 226 -6.69 -7.32 8.74
N LYS A 227 -7.11 -8.40 8.08
CA LYS A 227 -8.48 -8.55 7.56
C LYS A 227 -9.55 -8.37 8.63
N SER A 228 -9.30 -8.85 9.83
CA SER A 228 -10.22 -8.71 10.98
C SER A 228 -10.24 -7.31 11.60
N GLY A 229 -9.27 -6.45 11.26
CA GLY A 229 -9.03 -5.18 11.94
C GLY A 229 -8.40 -5.30 13.33
N ARG A 230 -8.17 -6.51 13.82
CA ARG A 230 -7.64 -6.73 15.18
C ARG A 230 -6.22 -6.22 15.37
N TRP A 231 -5.43 -6.20 14.30
CA TRP A 231 -4.04 -5.78 14.31
C TRP A 231 -3.76 -4.73 13.24
N LEU A 232 -2.96 -3.74 13.60
CA LEU A 232 -2.28 -2.87 12.66
C LEU A 232 -0.83 -3.34 12.57
N ALA A 233 -0.45 -3.90 11.44
CA ALA A 233 0.93 -4.25 11.15
C ALA A 233 1.70 -3.01 10.66
N SER A 234 2.92 -2.84 11.10
CA SER A 234 3.79 -1.73 10.69
C SER A 234 5.23 -2.16 10.49
N ALA A 235 5.89 -1.47 9.57
CA ALA A 235 7.32 -1.48 9.33
C ALA A 235 8.06 -0.55 10.29
N GLY A 236 9.37 -0.32 10.10
CA GLY A 236 10.16 0.66 10.84
C GLY A 236 10.95 0.11 12.03
N ALA A 237 10.98 -1.21 12.22
CA ALA A 237 11.77 -1.92 13.21
C ALA A 237 12.44 -3.14 12.59
N GLU A 238 13.27 -3.86 13.37
CA GLU A 238 13.91 -5.13 12.95
C GLU A 238 12.92 -6.31 12.89
N SER A 239 11.66 -6.07 13.28
CA SER A 239 10.55 -7.02 13.30
C SER A 239 9.28 -6.37 12.75
N VAL A 240 8.26 -7.18 12.45
CA VAL A 240 6.90 -6.66 12.23
C VAL A 240 6.32 -6.23 13.57
N VAL A 241 5.97 -4.95 13.70
CA VAL A 241 5.32 -4.40 14.89
C VAL A 241 3.80 -4.45 14.71
N LEU A 242 3.12 -5.13 15.62
CA LEU A 242 1.68 -5.40 15.58
C LEU A 242 0.98 -4.67 16.74
N TRP A 243 0.27 -3.60 16.40
CA TRP A 243 -0.52 -2.86 17.37
C TRP A 243 -1.91 -3.47 17.56
N PRO A 244 -2.34 -3.75 18.79
CA PRO A 244 -3.66 -4.34 19.05
C PRO A 244 -4.77 -3.29 18.91
N PHE A 245 -5.70 -3.49 17.98
CA PHE A 245 -6.88 -2.64 17.76
C PHE A 245 -8.17 -3.23 18.33
N PHE A 246 -8.10 -4.32 19.07
CA PHE A 246 -9.21 -4.90 19.81
C PHE A 246 -9.28 -4.34 21.25
N GLY A 247 -10.49 -4.39 21.86
CA GLY A 247 -10.68 -3.95 23.26
C GLY A 247 -10.36 -2.46 23.47
N GLY A 248 -10.85 -1.58 22.59
CA GLY A 248 -10.73 -0.12 22.73
C GLY A 248 -9.48 0.51 22.09
N GLY A 249 -8.79 -0.22 21.20
CA GLY A 249 -7.64 0.31 20.47
C GLY A 249 -6.29 0.07 21.14
N PRO A 250 -5.20 0.65 20.59
CA PRO A 250 -3.83 0.36 21.01
C PRO A 250 -3.38 1.09 22.28
N MET A 251 -4.11 2.13 22.72
CA MET A 251 -3.68 2.99 23.81
C MET A 251 -3.61 2.24 25.15
N GLY A 252 -2.45 2.39 25.82
CA GLY A 252 -2.17 1.67 27.07
C GLY A 252 -1.80 0.19 26.90
N LYS A 253 -1.60 -0.26 25.67
CA LYS A 253 -1.15 -1.63 25.36
C LYS A 253 0.22 -1.60 24.68
N ALA A 254 1.04 -2.61 24.97
CA ALA A 254 2.28 -2.83 24.24
C ALA A 254 1.98 -3.47 22.86
N PRO A 255 2.76 -3.14 21.81
CA PRO A 255 2.70 -3.89 20.57
C PRO A 255 3.31 -5.29 20.76
N THR A 256 2.93 -6.21 19.88
CA THR A 256 3.60 -7.50 19.70
C THR A 256 4.59 -7.38 18.56
N GLU A 257 5.78 -7.96 18.71
CA GLU A 257 6.81 -7.98 17.68
C GLU A 257 7.08 -9.40 17.25
N LEU A 258 6.98 -9.67 15.94
CA LEU A 258 7.18 -10.99 15.35
C LEU A 258 8.02 -10.89 14.08
N GLY A 259 8.70 -12.00 13.71
CA GLY A 259 9.46 -12.06 12.46
C GLY A 259 10.68 -11.16 12.47
N MET A 260 11.47 -11.24 13.55
CA MET A 260 12.76 -10.54 13.63
C MET A 260 13.71 -11.00 12.53
N GLY A 261 14.30 -10.04 11.83
CA GLY A 261 15.27 -10.26 10.77
C GLY A 261 16.54 -9.45 10.98
N ASN A 262 17.49 -9.60 10.05
CA ASN A 262 18.68 -8.77 10.00
C ASN A 262 18.41 -7.58 9.06
N GLY A 263 18.16 -6.41 9.63
CA GLY A 263 17.80 -5.18 8.93
C GLY A 263 16.43 -4.64 9.37
N ILE A 264 16.00 -3.57 8.73
CA ILE A 264 14.74 -2.89 9.05
C ILE A 264 13.64 -3.33 8.09
N VAL A 265 12.48 -3.66 8.62
CA VAL A 265 11.28 -3.90 7.81
C VAL A 265 10.90 -2.61 7.09
N ARG A 266 10.83 -2.64 5.77
CA ARG A 266 10.45 -1.51 4.90
C ARG A 266 9.01 -1.62 4.41
N ARG A 267 8.53 -2.83 4.16
CA ARG A 267 7.18 -3.10 3.65
C ARG A 267 6.50 -4.17 4.45
N VAL A 268 5.21 -3.96 4.70
CA VAL A 268 4.31 -4.98 5.24
C VAL A 268 3.12 -5.14 4.32
N ALA A 269 2.63 -6.37 4.17
CA ALA A 269 1.41 -6.68 3.43
C ALA A 269 0.59 -7.71 4.22
N CYS A 270 -0.57 -7.28 4.71
CA CYS A 270 -1.49 -8.17 5.42
C CYS A 270 -2.18 -9.12 4.44
N HIS A 271 -2.26 -10.38 4.82
CA HIS A 271 -2.95 -11.41 4.03
C HIS A 271 -4.44 -11.09 3.93
N PRO A 272 -5.07 -11.24 2.76
CA PRO A 272 -6.46 -10.81 2.55
C PRO A 272 -7.52 -11.62 3.29
N GLN A 273 -7.18 -12.81 3.81
CA GLN A 273 -8.13 -13.73 4.45
C GLN A 273 -7.72 -14.18 5.85
N HIS A 274 -6.43 -14.18 6.18
CA HIS A 274 -5.89 -14.74 7.42
C HIS A 274 -5.10 -13.71 8.23
N GLU A 275 -4.92 -13.95 9.52
CA GLU A 275 -4.06 -13.16 10.40
C GLU A 275 -2.57 -13.47 10.14
N VAL A 276 -2.15 -13.17 8.92
CA VAL A 276 -0.80 -13.39 8.39
C VAL A 276 -0.29 -12.10 7.77
N VAL A 277 0.97 -11.79 7.98
CA VAL A 277 1.63 -10.60 7.44
C VAL A 277 2.90 -11.00 6.71
N ALA A 278 3.07 -10.54 5.47
CA ALA A 278 4.35 -10.59 4.79
C ALA A 278 5.15 -9.33 5.13
N ALA A 279 6.45 -9.48 5.35
CA ALA A 279 7.39 -8.42 5.67
C ALA A 279 8.58 -8.44 4.73
N GLY A 280 8.90 -7.30 4.15
CA GLY A 280 10.07 -7.09 3.31
C GLY A 280 11.05 -6.12 3.96
N PHE A 281 12.32 -6.52 4.01
CA PHE A 281 13.39 -5.80 4.71
C PHE A 281 14.27 -4.99 3.74
N ASP A 282 14.99 -4.03 4.29
CA ASP A 282 16.00 -3.23 3.56
C ASP A 282 17.18 -4.07 3.06
N THR A 283 17.40 -5.25 3.64
CA THR A 283 18.40 -6.22 3.20
C THR A 283 17.94 -7.09 2.02
N GLY A 284 16.65 -7.03 1.64
CA GLY A 284 16.04 -7.92 0.64
C GLY A 284 15.44 -9.21 1.23
N LEU A 285 15.57 -9.44 2.54
CA LEU A 285 14.90 -10.54 3.22
C LEU A 285 13.38 -10.38 3.11
N VAL A 286 12.67 -11.47 2.81
CA VAL A 286 11.20 -11.51 2.86
C VAL A 286 10.76 -12.63 3.78
N LEU A 287 9.93 -12.29 4.76
CA LEU A 287 9.34 -13.20 5.73
C LEU A 287 7.82 -13.20 5.61
N VAL A 288 7.19 -14.30 5.98
CA VAL A 288 5.75 -14.41 6.23
C VAL A 288 5.54 -14.80 7.70
N VAL A 289 4.71 -14.06 8.39
CA VAL A 289 4.45 -14.17 9.83
C VAL A 289 2.99 -14.56 10.05
N ASP A 290 2.74 -15.72 10.63
CA ASP A 290 1.43 -16.15 11.15
C ASP A 290 1.28 -15.64 12.58
N ILE A 291 0.44 -14.63 12.76
CA ILE A 291 0.25 -13.95 14.06
C ILE A 291 -0.34 -14.89 15.11
N ALA A 292 -1.32 -15.69 14.70
CA ALA A 292 -2.05 -16.56 15.64
C ALA A 292 -1.20 -17.72 16.16
N ARG A 293 -0.26 -18.21 15.33
CA ARG A 293 0.63 -19.33 15.68
C ARG A 293 2.03 -18.88 16.09
N GLU A 294 2.32 -17.59 15.99
CA GLU A 294 3.65 -17.00 16.20
C GLU A 294 4.74 -17.71 15.36
N ARG A 295 4.38 -18.12 14.15
CA ARG A 295 5.29 -18.81 13.22
C ARG A 295 5.81 -17.86 12.17
N VAL A 296 7.08 -18.05 11.83
CA VAL A 296 7.78 -17.27 10.81
C VAL A 296 8.28 -18.22 9.73
N LEU A 297 8.02 -17.86 8.48
CA LEU A 297 8.48 -18.59 7.29
C LEU A 297 9.33 -17.66 6.45
N ALA A 298 10.55 -18.07 6.11
CA ALA A 298 11.40 -17.36 5.17
C ALA A 298 10.93 -17.64 3.73
N VAL A 299 10.78 -16.58 2.96
CA VAL A 299 10.35 -16.60 1.56
C VAL A 299 11.53 -16.36 0.63
N CYS A 300 12.33 -15.34 0.96
CA CYS A 300 13.50 -14.92 0.18
C CYS A 300 14.60 -14.47 1.14
N GLY A 301 15.81 -14.96 0.95
CA GLY A 301 17.00 -14.51 1.68
C GLY A 301 17.46 -13.11 1.26
N PRO A 302 18.35 -12.48 2.04
CA PRO A 302 18.86 -11.14 1.76
C PRO A 302 19.80 -11.09 0.54
N GLY A 303 20.19 -9.88 0.11
CA GLY A 303 21.23 -9.64 -0.90
C GLY A 303 20.72 -9.29 -2.30
N ARG A 304 19.41 -9.08 -2.46
CA ARG A 304 18.79 -8.72 -3.75
C ARG A 304 18.27 -7.28 -3.82
N GLY A 305 18.83 -6.39 -2.97
CA GLY A 305 18.35 -5.00 -2.79
C GLY A 305 17.19 -4.93 -1.81
N GLY A 306 16.97 -3.76 -1.20
CA GLY A 306 15.88 -3.54 -0.25
C GLY A 306 14.51 -3.78 -0.87
N VAL A 307 13.61 -4.43 -0.12
CA VAL A 307 12.24 -4.67 -0.59
C VAL A 307 11.49 -3.34 -0.64
N SER A 308 11.05 -2.95 -1.83
CA SER A 308 10.37 -1.69 -2.10
C SER A 308 8.87 -1.85 -2.38
N ALA A 309 8.43 -3.06 -2.75
CA ALA A 309 7.03 -3.37 -3.04
C ALA A 309 6.70 -4.80 -2.58
N LEU A 310 5.48 -4.99 -2.06
CA LEU A 310 5.02 -6.26 -1.50
C LEU A 310 3.49 -6.33 -1.55
N ALA A 311 2.93 -7.39 -2.11
CA ALA A 311 1.47 -7.58 -2.20
C ALA A 311 1.06 -9.05 -2.25
N TRP A 312 -0.07 -9.35 -1.61
CA TRP A 312 -0.77 -10.62 -1.77
C TRP A 312 -1.79 -10.56 -2.91
N ARG A 313 -1.94 -11.67 -3.64
CA ARG A 313 -3.12 -11.87 -4.49
C ARG A 313 -4.38 -11.97 -3.61
N GLN A 314 -5.53 -11.58 -4.13
CA GLN A 314 -6.77 -11.47 -3.34
C GLN A 314 -7.25 -12.80 -2.72
N ASP A 315 -6.89 -13.94 -3.31
CA ASP A 315 -7.15 -15.26 -2.74
C ASP A 315 -6.13 -15.69 -1.66
N GLY A 316 -5.08 -14.89 -1.45
CA GLY A 316 -4.01 -15.17 -0.51
C GLY A 316 -3.01 -16.24 -0.96
N ALA A 317 -3.20 -16.84 -2.12
CA ALA A 317 -2.38 -17.95 -2.58
C ALA A 317 -1.03 -17.54 -3.17
N VAL A 318 -0.86 -16.28 -3.57
CA VAL A 318 0.39 -15.79 -4.17
C VAL A 318 0.85 -14.52 -3.49
N LEU A 319 2.12 -14.47 -3.10
CA LEU A 319 2.82 -13.28 -2.66
C LEU A 319 3.73 -12.79 -3.80
N ALA A 320 3.64 -11.51 -4.13
CA ALA A 320 4.57 -10.85 -5.04
C ALA A 320 5.37 -9.79 -4.30
N PHE A 321 6.64 -9.63 -4.66
CA PHE A 321 7.49 -8.58 -4.13
C PHE A 321 8.49 -8.09 -5.17
N GLY A 322 8.94 -6.85 -4.98
CA GLY A 322 9.96 -6.22 -5.79
C GLY A 322 10.95 -5.44 -4.92
N THR A 323 12.12 -5.18 -5.45
CA THR A 323 13.22 -4.51 -4.74
C THR A 323 13.67 -3.24 -5.45
N GLU A 324 14.46 -2.45 -4.74
CA GLU A 324 15.09 -1.23 -5.25
C GLU A 324 16.04 -1.50 -6.43
N SER A 325 16.63 -2.72 -6.50
CA SER A 325 17.53 -3.14 -7.59
C SER A 325 16.80 -3.73 -8.80
N GLY A 326 15.47 -3.77 -8.79
CA GLY A 326 14.68 -4.37 -9.87
C GLY A 326 14.55 -5.88 -9.81
N PHE A 327 15.04 -6.54 -8.75
CA PHE A 327 14.70 -7.94 -8.52
C PHE A 327 13.21 -8.04 -8.17
N ALA A 328 12.51 -9.00 -8.77
CA ALA A 328 11.09 -9.23 -8.54
C ALA A 328 10.79 -10.72 -8.49
N ALA A 329 9.82 -11.10 -7.66
CA ALA A 329 9.39 -12.49 -7.58
C ALA A 329 7.89 -12.60 -7.27
N ARG A 330 7.31 -13.73 -7.67
CA ARG A 330 6.00 -14.20 -7.25
C ARG A 330 6.17 -15.60 -6.67
N VAL A 331 5.65 -15.83 -5.48
CA VAL A 331 5.78 -17.11 -4.77
C VAL A 331 4.39 -17.68 -4.51
N ASP A 332 4.17 -18.91 -4.92
CA ASP A 332 2.89 -19.62 -4.80
C ASP A 332 2.83 -20.42 -3.49
N PHE A 333 1.82 -20.14 -2.67
CA PHE A 333 1.51 -20.84 -1.41
C PHE A 333 0.39 -21.85 -1.54
N SER A 334 -0.28 -21.95 -2.69
CA SER A 334 -1.45 -22.82 -2.87
C SER A 334 -1.11 -24.31 -2.92
N ALA A 335 0.13 -24.65 -3.24
CA ALA A 335 0.60 -26.03 -3.30
C ALA A 335 1.27 -26.42 -1.98
N GLY A 336 0.54 -27.02 -1.08
CA GLY A 336 1.02 -27.62 0.15
C GLY A 336 0.41 -28.97 0.36
#